data_475dc6e91cf5583889e1396c7e43c71c
#
_entry.id   475dc6e91cf5583889e1396c7e43c71c
#
_cell.length_a   1.000
_cell.length_b   1.000
_cell.length_c   1.000
_cell.angle_alpha   90.00
_cell.angle_beta   90.00
_cell.angle_gamma   90.00
#
_symmetry.space_group_name_H-M   'P 1'
#
loop_
_entity.id
_entity.type
_entity.pdbx_description
1 polymer ?
#
loop_
_entity_poly.entity_id
_entity_poly.type
_entity_poly.pdbx_seq_one_letter_code
_entity_poly.pdbx_strand_id
1 'polypeptide(L)'
;MARETTLRLIKYVAFLESELQDFASFRSLSWERYSRERSTRRDVERWIENIINSSIDISKIILVAENIPLPDTYKELVAGVSLVPGFDKERIKSLSEWVRFRNIIAHEYLDIRWASIRKFIQESEPLYTSFLKDAKEYLDKQLQTDTAKK
;
A
#
# COMPACT_ATOMS: atom_id res chain seq x y z
N MET A 1 14.82 -14.44 -8.24
CA MET A 1 13.82 -13.53 -8.82
C MET A 1 14.32 -13.04 -10.18
N ALA A 2 13.47 -13.06 -11.19
CA ALA A 2 13.86 -12.58 -12.52
C ALA A 2 14.18 -11.08 -12.48
N ARG A 3 15.10 -10.64 -13.32
CA ARG A 3 15.54 -9.24 -13.38
C ARG A 3 14.38 -8.27 -13.61
N GLU A 4 13.47 -8.58 -14.51
CA GLU A 4 12.30 -7.73 -14.78
C GLU A 4 11.40 -7.58 -13.58
N THR A 5 11.19 -8.67 -12.84
CA THR A 5 10.38 -8.67 -11.61
C THR A 5 11.04 -7.82 -10.53
N THR A 6 12.35 -7.92 -10.38
CA THR A 6 13.11 -7.10 -9.44
C THR A 6 12.99 -5.63 -9.78
N LEU A 7 13.13 -5.27 -11.06
CA LEU A 7 12.96 -3.87 -11.51
C LEU A 7 11.56 -3.34 -11.25
N ARG A 8 10.53 -4.16 -11.44
CA ARG A 8 9.15 -3.78 -11.13
C ARG A 8 8.96 -3.56 -9.64
N LEU A 9 9.52 -4.43 -8.81
CA LEU A 9 9.45 -4.27 -7.36
C LEU A 9 10.13 -2.97 -6.91
N ILE A 10 11.30 -2.67 -7.46
CA ILE A 10 12.01 -1.41 -7.18
C ILE A 10 11.10 -0.20 -7.51
N LYS A 11 10.45 -0.22 -8.67
CA LYS A 11 9.56 0.86 -9.09
C LYS A 11 8.36 1.02 -8.17
N TYR A 12 7.71 -0.07 -7.79
CA TYR A 12 6.55 -0.02 -6.91
C TYR A 12 6.91 0.44 -5.51
N VAL A 13 8.06 0.00 -4.99
CA VAL A 13 8.55 0.43 -3.68
C VAL A 13 8.87 1.93 -3.70
N ALA A 14 9.56 2.41 -4.73
CA ALA A 14 9.87 3.83 -4.89
C ALA A 14 8.60 4.69 -5.02
N PHE A 15 7.61 4.20 -5.76
CA PHE A 15 6.33 4.87 -5.93
C PHE A 15 5.58 4.98 -4.59
N LEU A 16 5.50 3.89 -3.84
CA LEU A 16 4.86 3.90 -2.53
C LEU A 16 5.58 4.87 -1.58
N GLU A 17 6.90 4.85 -1.56
CA GLU A 17 7.70 5.76 -0.73
C GLU A 17 7.36 7.22 -1.01
N SER A 18 7.26 7.57 -2.29
CA SER A 18 6.88 8.92 -2.71
C SER A 18 5.47 9.28 -2.26
N GLU A 19 4.51 8.39 -2.45
CA GLU A 19 3.11 8.64 -2.06
C GLU A 19 2.96 8.80 -0.54
N LEU A 20 3.72 8.07 0.25
CA LEU A 20 3.63 8.18 1.71
C LEU A 20 4.05 9.55 2.25
N GLN A 21 4.87 10.29 1.51
CA GLN A 21 5.26 11.65 1.89
C GLN A 21 4.07 12.60 1.93
N ASP A 22 3.03 12.34 1.15
CA ASP A 22 1.87 13.22 1.05
C ASP A 22 0.92 13.13 2.24
N PHE A 23 1.10 12.16 3.16
CA PHE A 23 0.36 12.16 4.43
C PHE A 23 0.45 13.51 5.14
N ALA A 24 1.64 14.11 5.18
CA ALA A 24 1.85 15.38 5.84
C ALA A 24 0.97 16.49 5.27
N SER A 25 0.82 16.56 3.95
CA SER A 25 0.01 17.60 3.30
C SER A 25 -1.49 17.36 3.46
N PHE A 26 -1.93 16.10 3.51
CA PHE A 26 -3.36 15.79 3.64
C PHE A 26 -3.88 15.83 5.08
N ARG A 27 -3.02 15.86 6.10
CA ARG A 27 -3.44 15.95 7.50
C ARG A 27 -4.29 17.19 7.80
N SER A 28 -4.05 18.28 7.10
CA SER A 28 -4.79 19.53 7.28
C SER A 28 -6.06 19.61 6.43
N LEU A 29 -6.37 18.57 5.66
CA LEU A 29 -7.55 18.55 4.81
C LEU A 29 -8.82 18.61 5.65
N SER A 30 -9.74 19.52 5.29
CA SER A 30 -11.01 19.72 5.98
C SER A 30 -12.18 19.20 5.16
N TRP A 31 -13.31 18.97 5.83
CA TRP A 31 -14.56 18.65 5.15
C TRP A 31 -14.94 19.71 4.12
N GLU A 32 -14.77 20.99 4.47
CA GLU A 32 -15.11 22.09 3.58
C GLU A 32 -14.32 22.02 2.27
N ARG A 33 -13.01 21.82 2.37
CA ARG A 33 -12.17 21.71 1.18
C ARG A 33 -12.51 20.45 0.39
N TYR A 34 -12.64 19.34 1.07
CA TYR A 34 -12.96 18.07 0.42
C TYR A 34 -14.31 18.13 -0.31
N SER A 35 -15.35 18.67 0.34
CA SER A 35 -16.71 18.72 -0.23
C SER A 35 -16.86 19.76 -1.33
N ARG A 36 -16.15 20.89 -1.24
CA ARG A 36 -16.33 22.02 -2.16
C ARG A 36 -15.32 22.04 -3.32
N GLU A 37 -14.09 21.64 -3.06
CA GLU A 37 -13.02 21.68 -4.06
C GLU A 37 -12.88 20.32 -4.76
N ARG A 38 -13.44 20.22 -5.96
CA ARG A 38 -13.45 18.97 -6.73
C ARG A 38 -12.05 18.45 -7.02
N SER A 39 -11.11 19.33 -7.34
CA SER A 39 -9.72 18.93 -7.62
C SER A 39 -9.03 18.35 -6.38
N THR A 40 -9.22 18.99 -5.22
CA THR A 40 -8.68 18.51 -3.95
C THR A 40 -9.26 17.14 -3.59
N ARG A 41 -10.57 16.97 -3.79
CA ARG A 41 -11.24 15.69 -3.56
C ARG A 41 -10.66 14.59 -4.44
N ARG A 42 -10.48 14.87 -5.72
CA ARG A 42 -9.90 13.90 -6.66
C ARG A 42 -8.46 13.56 -6.29
N ASP A 43 -7.68 14.53 -5.87
CA ASP A 43 -6.28 14.34 -5.50
C ASP A 43 -6.15 13.40 -4.30
N VAL A 44 -6.90 13.63 -3.23
CA VAL A 44 -6.82 12.79 -2.03
C VAL A 44 -7.35 11.38 -2.30
N GLU A 45 -8.44 11.26 -3.06
CA GLU A 45 -9.00 9.95 -3.40
C GLU A 45 -8.04 9.13 -4.26
N ARG A 46 -7.42 9.77 -5.24
CA ARG A 46 -6.42 9.12 -6.09
C ARG A 46 -5.17 8.73 -5.30
N TRP A 47 -4.74 9.58 -4.39
CA TRP A 47 -3.61 9.30 -3.53
C TRP A 47 -3.84 8.05 -2.68
N ILE A 48 -5.02 7.91 -2.06
CA ILE A 48 -5.38 6.72 -1.29
C ILE A 48 -5.40 5.48 -2.18
N GLU A 49 -6.01 5.57 -3.36
CA GLU A 49 -6.01 4.46 -4.32
C GLU A 49 -4.59 4.04 -4.70
N ASN A 50 -3.72 5.01 -4.95
CA ASN A 50 -2.33 4.74 -5.31
C ASN A 50 -1.59 3.98 -4.21
N ILE A 51 -1.79 4.38 -2.95
CA ILE A 51 -1.18 3.70 -1.80
C ILE A 51 -1.68 2.26 -1.70
N ILE A 52 -2.99 2.06 -1.75
CA ILE A 52 -3.57 0.73 -1.64
C ILE A 52 -3.13 -0.15 -2.80
N ASN A 53 -3.20 0.36 -4.03
CA ASN A 53 -2.80 -0.38 -5.23
C ASN A 53 -1.32 -0.76 -5.19
N SER A 54 -0.46 0.15 -4.72
CA SER A 54 0.97 -0.16 -4.57
C SER A 54 1.20 -1.30 -3.60
N SER A 55 0.49 -1.31 -2.47
CA SER A 55 0.60 -2.40 -1.50
C SER A 55 0.15 -3.75 -2.09
N ILE A 56 -0.89 -3.74 -2.91
CA ILE A 56 -1.36 -4.94 -3.61
C ILE A 56 -0.30 -5.43 -4.61
N ASP A 57 0.22 -4.54 -5.42
CA ASP A 57 1.21 -4.88 -6.45
C ASP A 57 2.51 -5.42 -5.84
N ILE A 58 3.00 -4.79 -4.78
CA ILE A 58 4.18 -5.24 -4.05
C ILE A 58 3.93 -6.62 -3.44
N SER A 59 2.79 -6.79 -2.77
CA SER A 59 2.41 -8.06 -2.14
C SER A 59 2.36 -9.20 -3.16
N LYS A 60 1.77 -8.95 -4.32
CA LYS A 60 1.66 -9.94 -5.39
C LYS A 60 3.05 -10.43 -5.85
N ILE A 61 3.96 -9.51 -6.08
CA ILE A 61 5.33 -9.86 -6.49
C ILE A 61 6.01 -10.71 -5.43
N ILE A 62 5.90 -10.32 -4.16
CA ILE A 62 6.53 -11.04 -3.05
C ILE A 62 5.96 -12.45 -2.92
N LEU A 63 4.64 -12.60 -2.94
CA LEU A 63 4.00 -13.91 -2.82
C LEU A 63 4.42 -14.86 -3.95
N VAL A 64 4.47 -14.35 -5.18
CA VAL A 64 4.93 -15.15 -6.32
C VAL A 64 6.39 -15.58 -6.13
N ALA A 65 7.25 -14.65 -5.69
CA ALA A 65 8.67 -14.94 -5.47
C ALA A 65 8.88 -16.00 -4.38
N GLU A 66 8.00 -16.01 -3.37
CA GLU A 66 8.07 -16.96 -2.25
C GLU A 66 7.30 -18.28 -2.52
N ASN A 67 6.79 -18.45 -3.74
CA ASN A 67 6.00 -19.63 -4.14
C ASN A 67 4.74 -19.83 -3.26
N ILE A 68 4.16 -18.73 -2.81
CA ILE A 68 2.89 -18.76 -2.06
C ILE A 68 1.77 -18.59 -3.08
N PRO A 69 0.77 -19.50 -3.11
CA PRO A 69 -0.36 -19.38 -4.02
C PRO A 69 -1.10 -18.05 -3.81
N LEU A 70 -1.48 -17.39 -4.92
CA LEU A 70 -2.19 -16.12 -4.85
C LEU A 70 -3.64 -16.36 -4.40
N PRO A 71 -4.08 -15.69 -3.31
CA PRO A 71 -5.48 -15.73 -2.90
C PRO A 71 -6.43 -15.08 -3.90
N ASP A 72 -7.73 -15.31 -3.73
CA ASP A 72 -8.76 -14.82 -4.66
C ASP A 72 -9.12 -13.35 -4.46
N THR A 73 -8.85 -12.78 -3.29
CA THR A 73 -9.19 -11.39 -3.00
C THR A 73 -7.93 -10.57 -2.76
N TYR A 74 -8.01 -9.27 -3.05
CA TYR A 74 -6.89 -8.35 -2.79
C TYR A 74 -6.57 -8.22 -1.31
N LYS A 75 -7.60 -8.25 -0.45
CA LYS A 75 -7.40 -8.23 0.99
C LYS A 75 -6.58 -9.43 1.45
N GLU A 76 -6.97 -10.62 1.03
CA GLU A 76 -6.27 -11.85 1.38
C GLU A 76 -4.87 -11.89 0.77
N LEU A 77 -4.70 -11.31 -0.41
CA LEU A 77 -3.39 -11.21 -1.06
C LEU A 77 -2.41 -10.40 -0.23
N VAL A 78 -2.83 -9.23 0.25
CA VAL A 78 -2.00 -8.40 1.13
C VAL A 78 -1.76 -9.10 2.46
N ALA A 79 -2.81 -9.70 3.05
CA ALA A 79 -2.70 -10.45 4.29
C ALA A 79 -1.73 -11.64 4.18
N GLY A 80 -1.62 -12.23 2.99
CA GLY A 80 -0.73 -13.36 2.72
C GLY A 80 0.74 -13.05 2.94
N VAL A 81 1.14 -11.79 2.83
CA VAL A 81 2.52 -11.37 3.08
C VAL A 81 2.93 -11.62 4.53
N SER A 82 1.97 -11.78 5.44
CA SER A 82 2.26 -12.16 6.83
C SER A 82 2.96 -13.51 6.96
N LEU A 83 2.90 -14.35 5.93
CA LEU A 83 3.58 -15.64 5.88
C LEU A 83 5.06 -15.52 5.51
N VAL A 84 5.47 -14.37 5.00
CA VAL A 84 6.84 -14.15 4.54
C VAL A 84 7.71 -13.69 5.71
N PRO A 85 8.86 -14.38 5.97
CA PRO A 85 9.78 -13.94 7.03
C PRO A 85 10.25 -12.50 6.82
N GLY A 86 10.33 -11.74 7.90
CA GLY A 86 10.75 -10.35 7.86
C GLY A 86 9.60 -9.34 7.86
N PHE A 87 8.37 -9.79 7.62
CA PHE A 87 7.19 -8.91 7.70
C PHE A 87 6.50 -9.04 9.05
N ASP A 88 6.09 -7.90 9.62
CA ASP A 88 5.36 -7.87 10.87
C ASP A 88 3.94 -8.39 10.65
N LYS A 89 3.65 -9.56 11.22
CA LYS A 89 2.39 -10.28 10.96
C LYS A 89 1.16 -9.51 11.38
N GLU A 90 1.19 -8.88 12.55
CA GLU A 90 0.02 -8.15 13.06
C GLU A 90 -0.23 -6.88 12.26
N ARG A 91 0.84 -6.15 11.92
CA ARG A 91 0.73 -4.94 11.11
C ARG A 91 0.24 -5.25 9.71
N ILE A 92 0.70 -6.34 9.11
CA ILE A 92 0.22 -6.75 7.78
C ILE A 92 -1.27 -7.08 7.81
N LYS A 93 -1.74 -7.77 8.84
CA LYS A 93 -3.17 -8.07 8.99
C LYS A 93 -3.99 -6.80 9.14
N SER A 94 -3.52 -5.87 9.96
CA SER A 94 -4.17 -4.56 10.10
C SER A 94 -4.15 -3.79 8.79
N LEU A 95 -3.03 -3.82 8.07
CA LEU A 95 -2.90 -3.17 6.77
C LEU A 95 -3.92 -3.71 5.76
N SER A 96 -4.12 -5.03 5.74
CA SER A 96 -5.02 -5.66 4.80
C SER A 96 -6.47 -5.19 4.93
N GLU A 97 -6.87 -4.73 6.12
CA GLU A 97 -8.22 -4.19 6.33
C GLU A 97 -8.47 -2.90 5.54
N TRP A 98 -7.41 -2.13 5.23
CA TRP A 98 -7.55 -0.88 4.47
C TRP A 98 -7.83 -1.11 2.99
N VAL A 99 -7.59 -2.30 2.47
CA VAL A 99 -7.80 -2.61 1.05
C VAL A 99 -9.24 -2.36 0.61
N ARG A 100 -10.21 -2.61 1.48
CA ARG A 100 -11.64 -2.38 1.20
C ARG A 100 -11.98 -0.91 0.93
N PHE A 101 -11.11 0.03 1.34
CA PHE A 101 -11.34 1.47 1.14
C PHE A 101 -11.39 1.86 -0.33
N ARG A 102 -10.82 1.05 -1.22
CA ARG A 102 -10.97 1.25 -2.66
C ARG A 102 -12.45 1.24 -3.07
N ASN A 103 -13.22 0.29 -2.53
CA ASN A 103 -14.65 0.17 -2.83
C ASN A 103 -15.45 1.31 -2.20
N ILE A 104 -15.09 1.73 -0.99
CA ILE A 104 -15.76 2.85 -0.31
C ILE A 104 -15.58 4.14 -1.12
N ILE A 105 -14.36 4.43 -1.56
CA ILE A 105 -14.08 5.62 -2.37
C ILE A 105 -14.81 5.56 -3.71
N ALA A 106 -14.93 4.39 -4.32
CA ALA A 106 -15.54 4.24 -5.63
C ALA A 106 -17.08 4.32 -5.60
N HIS A 107 -17.73 3.89 -4.53
CA HIS A 107 -19.18 3.62 -4.53
C HIS A 107 -20.00 4.36 -3.47
N GLU A 108 -19.38 4.92 -2.41
CA GLU A 108 -20.14 5.55 -1.33
C GLU A 108 -20.39 7.03 -1.58
N TYR A 109 -21.39 7.57 -0.86
CA TYR A 109 -21.68 9.00 -0.88
C TYR A 109 -20.56 9.81 -0.22
N LEU A 110 -20.55 11.11 -0.52
CA LEU A 110 -19.46 12.01 -0.17
C LEU A 110 -19.15 12.07 1.33
N ASP A 111 -20.20 12.10 2.17
CA ASP A 111 -20.04 12.14 3.62
C ASP A 111 -19.43 10.86 4.19
N ILE A 112 -19.84 9.71 3.64
CA ILE A 112 -19.28 8.40 4.03
C ILE A 112 -17.83 8.28 3.55
N ARG A 113 -17.57 8.72 2.33
CA ARG A 113 -16.19 8.74 1.79
C ARG A 113 -15.28 9.61 2.65
N TRP A 114 -15.76 10.78 3.07
CA TRP A 114 -14.98 11.67 3.91
C TRP A 114 -14.62 11.04 5.25
N ALA A 115 -15.58 10.42 5.92
CA ALA A 115 -15.33 9.73 7.19
C ALA A 115 -14.23 8.66 7.03
N SER A 116 -14.28 7.91 5.95
CA SER A 116 -13.29 6.87 5.64
C SER A 116 -11.92 7.46 5.29
N ILE A 117 -11.89 8.53 4.49
CA ILE A 117 -10.65 9.22 4.11
C ILE A 117 -9.96 9.79 5.34
N ARG A 118 -10.72 10.44 6.21
CA ARG A 118 -10.20 10.99 7.45
C ARG A 118 -9.59 9.92 8.34
N LYS A 119 -10.28 8.80 8.47
CA LYS A 119 -9.78 7.65 9.23
C LYS A 119 -8.48 7.09 8.63
N PHE A 120 -8.44 6.95 7.31
CA PHE A 120 -7.24 6.51 6.59
C PHE A 120 -6.05 7.43 6.90
N ILE A 121 -6.24 8.74 6.77
CA ILE A 121 -5.17 9.71 7.03
C ILE A 121 -4.68 9.65 8.48
N GLN A 122 -5.59 9.47 9.43
CA GLN A 122 -5.26 9.46 10.86
C GLN A 122 -4.61 8.16 11.33
N GLU A 123 -4.96 7.02 10.74
CA GLU A 123 -4.62 5.72 11.32
C GLU A 123 -3.68 4.85 10.47
N SER A 124 -3.66 5.03 9.13
CA SER A 124 -2.98 4.06 8.26
C SER A 124 -1.48 4.31 8.06
N GLU A 125 -0.99 5.52 8.28
CA GLU A 125 0.41 5.86 7.98
C GLU A 125 1.43 4.94 8.63
N PRO A 126 1.35 4.63 9.95
CA PRO A 126 2.33 3.74 10.56
C PRO A 126 2.35 2.34 9.94
N LEU A 127 1.20 1.85 9.49
CA LEU A 127 1.08 0.53 8.88
C LEU A 127 1.78 0.50 7.52
N TYR A 128 1.54 1.50 6.67
CA TYR A 128 2.18 1.59 5.37
C TYR A 128 3.67 1.89 5.47
N THR A 129 4.07 2.70 6.44
CA THR A 129 5.49 2.97 6.70
C THR A 129 6.22 1.69 7.11
N SER A 130 5.62 0.89 8.00
CA SER A 130 6.16 -0.41 8.39
C SER A 130 6.25 -1.38 7.21
N PHE A 131 5.19 -1.46 6.41
CA PHE A 131 5.16 -2.29 5.20
C PHE A 131 6.26 -1.90 4.21
N LEU A 132 6.41 -0.60 3.97
CA LEU A 132 7.46 -0.09 3.09
C LEU A 132 8.85 -0.49 3.57
N LYS A 133 9.10 -0.33 4.86
CA LYS A 133 10.39 -0.71 5.46
C LYS A 133 10.68 -2.19 5.25
N ASP A 134 9.70 -3.03 5.56
CA ASP A 134 9.84 -4.48 5.42
C ASP A 134 10.02 -4.88 3.94
N ALA A 135 9.30 -4.23 3.03
CA ALA A 135 9.43 -4.47 1.59
C ALA A 135 10.82 -4.06 1.07
N LYS A 136 11.36 -2.94 1.57
CA LYS A 136 12.73 -2.51 1.21
C LYS A 136 13.77 -3.52 1.70
N GLU A 137 13.64 -3.99 2.92
CA GLU A 137 14.55 -5.00 3.48
C GLU A 137 14.46 -6.30 2.68
N TYR A 138 13.26 -6.71 2.30
CA TYR A 138 13.05 -7.87 1.43
C TYR A 138 13.77 -7.68 0.08
N LEU A 139 13.59 -6.54 -0.53
CA LEU A 139 14.22 -6.21 -1.81
C LEU A 139 15.75 -6.24 -1.70
N ASP A 140 16.30 -5.64 -0.65
CA ASP A 140 17.76 -5.62 -0.42
C ASP A 140 18.32 -7.05 -0.28
N LYS A 141 17.63 -7.91 0.43
CA LYS A 141 18.04 -9.32 0.55
C LYS A 141 17.99 -10.05 -0.79
N GLN A 142 17.00 -9.79 -1.61
CA GLN A 142 16.91 -10.37 -2.95
C GLN A 142 18.07 -9.90 -3.84
N LEU A 143 18.42 -8.62 -3.78
CA LEU A 143 19.54 -8.08 -4.55
C LEU A 143 20.87 -8.67 -4.10
N GLN A 144 21.09 -8.86 -2.81
CA GLN A 144 22.30 -9.49 -2.27
C GLN A 144 22.41 -10.95 -2.72
N THR A 145 21.31 -11.69 -2.66
CA THR A 145 21.25 -13.08 -3.09
C THR A 145 21.55 -13.21 -4.58
N ASP A 146 20.97 -12.36 -5.41
CA ASP A 146 21.22 -12.36 -6.85
C ASP A 146 22.67 -12.02 -7.18
N THR A 147 23.28 -11.09 -6.44
CA THR A 147 24.69 -10.73 -6.60
C THR A 147 25.60 -11.89 -6.18
N ALA A 148 25.29 -12.59 -5.10
CA ALA A 148 26.07 -13.70 -4.60
C ALA A 148 26.07 -14.92 -5.54
N LYS A 149 25.04 -15.07 -6.38
CA LYS A 149 24.93 -16.15 -7.38
C LYS A 149 25.76 -15.91 -8.64
N LYS A 150 26.27 -14.71 -8.82
CA LYS A 150 27.18 -14.38 -9.93
C LYS A 150 28.60 -14.68 -9.54
#